data_42a6dd5cd14de25911ff1e7be5b36281
#
_entry.id   42a6dd5cd14de25911ff1e7be5b36281
#
_cell.length_a   1.000
_cell.length_b   1.000
_cell.length_c   1.000
_cell.angle_alpha   90.00
_cell.angle_beta   90.00
_cell.angle_gamma   90.00
#
_symmetry.space_group_name_H-M   'P 1'
#
loop_
_entity.id
_entity.type
_entity.pdbx_description
1 polymer ?
#
loop_
_entity_poly.entity_id
_entity_poly.type
_entity_poly.pdbx_seq_one_letter_code
_entity_poly.pdbx_strand_id
1 'polypeptide(L)'
;MNYRQEYEKWLASPALSEDERNELKAIANDEKEIENRFYGPLEFGTAGLRGTMYVGLHNMNRHVIRWATQGFANVIRAEGEEAMKKGVAICMDCRNHSMEFARAAACVMAGNGISVKLFESLRPTPELSFAVREYGCEAGINVTASHNPKEYNGYKVYWSDGAQLPPQHAAAIARDCLLYTSDAADEARSV
;
A
#
# COMPACT_ATOMS: atom_id res chain seq x y z
N MET A 1 13.77 -12.87 10.23
CA MET A 1 12.70 -12.27 11.08
C MET A 1 12.01 -13.41 11.84
N ASN A 2 11.68 -13.23 13.11
CA ASN A 2 10.93 -14.23 13.87
C ASN A 2 9.43 -13.90 13.72
N TYR A 3 8.70 -14.70 12.96
CA TYR A 3 7.28 -14.46 12.65
C TYR A 3 6.40 -14.42 13.91
N ARG A 4 6.71 -15.19 14.96
CA ARG A 4 5.96 -15.20 16.20
C ARG A 4 6.11 -13.87 16.96
N GLN A 5 7.33 -13.33 17.01
CA GLN A 5 7.58 -12.01 17.61
C GLN A 5 6.87 -10.90 16.83
N GLU A 6 6.86 -10.96 15.49
CA GLU A 6 6.12 -9.99 14.67
C GLU A 6 4.60 -10.08 14.91
N TYR A 7 4.04 -11.29 14.99
CA TYR A 7 2.64 -11.47 15.34
C TYR A 7 2.30 -10.84 16.70
N GLU A 8 3.10 -11.08 17.72
CA GLU A 8 2.91 -10.54 19.06
C GLU A 8 3.02 -9.01 19.09
N LYS A 9 3.99 -8.45 18.36
CA LYS A 9 4.16 -7.02 18.19
C LYS A 9 2.93 -6.38 17.52
N TRP A 10 2.41 -6.99 16.47
CA TRP A 10 1.19 -6.52 15.82
C TRP A 10 -0.01 -6.61 16.77
N LEU A 11 -0.21 -7.73 17.43
CA LEU A 11 -1.32 -7.93 18.37
C LEU A 11 -1.33 -6.89 19.50
N ALA A 12 -0.15 -6.45 19.94
CA ALA A 12 0.03 -5.42 20.97
C ALA A 12 -0.11 -3.99 20.42
N SER A 13 -0.11 -3.80 19.09
CA SER A 13 -0.10 -2.47 18.48
C SER A 13 -1.39 -1.70 18.79
N PRO A 14 -1.31 -0.43 19.23
CA PRO A 14 -2.48 0.43 19.39
C PRO A 14 -3.10 0.87 18.06
N ALA A 15 -2.41 0.70 16.94
CA ALA A 15 -2.89 1.07 15.62
C ALA A 15 -3.95 0.11 15.06
N LEU A 16 -4.06 -1.11 15.61
CA LEU A 16 -5.08 -2.06 15.20
C LEU A 16 -6.45 -1.67 15.73
N SER A 17 -7.46 -1.77 14.87
CA SER A 17 -8.86 -1.74 15.30
C SER A 17 -9.20 -2.98 16.15
N GLU A 18 -10.35 -2.95 16.81
CA GLU A 18 -10.83 -4.10 17.58
C GLU A 18 -11.08 -5.32 16.68
N ASP A 19 -11.65 -5.12 15.50
CA ASP A 19 -11.91 -6.21 14.54
C ASP A 19 -10.60 -6.85 14.05
N GLU A 20 -9.59 -6.05 13.70
CA GLU A 20 -8.28 -6.53 13.30
C GLU A 20 -7.59 -7.30 14.43
N ARG A 21 -7.70 -6.82 15.64
CA ARG A 21 -7.18 -7.50 16.84
C ARG A 21 -7.89 -8.82 17.09
N ASN A 22 -9.21 -8.88 16.91
CA ASN A 22 -9.99 -10.10 17.03
C ASN A 22 -9.65 -11.11 15.93
N GLU A 23 -9.42 -10.66 14.70
CA GLU A 23 -8.92 -11.50 13.61
C GLU A 23 -7.58 -12.16 13.97
N LEU A 24 -6.62 -11.40 14.53
CA LEU A 24 -5.35 -11.95 14.96
C LEU A 24 -5.50 -12.92 16.14
N LYS A 25 -6.36 -12.61 17.11
CA LYS A 25 -6.64 -13.53 18.23
C LYS A 25 -7.23 -14.86 17.78
N ALA A 26 -8.03 -14.86 16.71
CA ALA A 26 -8.64 -16.07 16.18
C ALA A 26 -7.61 -17.09 15.65
N ILE A 27 -6.44 -16.65 15.24
CA ILE A 27 -5.35 -17.50 14.74
C ILE A 27 -4.27 -17.79 15.80
N ALA A 28 -4.45 -17.38 17.05
CA ALA A 28 -3.43 -17.44 18.11
C ALA A 28 -2.83 -18.86 18.33
N ASN A 29 -3.61 -19.90 18.05
CA ASN A 29 -3.21 -21.29 18.17
C ASN A 29 -2.89 -21.97 16.81
N ASP A 30 -2.90 -21.24 15.74
CA ASP A 30 -2.57 -21.74 14.38
C ASP A 30 -1.20 -21.22 13.96
N GLU A 31 -0.14 -21.96 14.35
CA GLU A 31 1.25 -21.60 14.03
C GLU A 31 1.50 -21.43 12.54
N LYS A 32 0.87 -22.27 11.71
CA LYS A 32 1.04 -22.21 10.25
C LYS A 32 0.44 -20.93 9.66
N GLU A 33 -0.72 -20.54 10.15
CA GLU A 33 -1.37 -19.30 9.71
C GLU A 33 -0.61 -18.05 10.21
N ILE A 34 -0.08 -18.09 11.45
CA ILE A 34 0.79 -17.03 11.97
C ILE A 34 2.05 -16.91 11.10
N GLU A 35 2.72 -18.02 10.81
CA GLU A 35 3.89 -18.02 9.94
C GLU A 35 3.54 -17.44 8.56
N ASN A 36 2.47 -17.90 7.92
CA ASN A 36 2.02 -17.42 6.60
C ASN A 36 1.82 -15.91 6.56
N ARG A 37 1.32 -15.32 7.65
CA ARG A 37 1.01 -13.88 7.68
C ARG A 37 2.19 -13.01 8.13
N PHE A 38 3.21 -13.58 8.80
CA PHE A 38 4.26 -12.79 9.47
C PHE A 38 5.69 -13.22 9.16
N TYR A 39 5.94 -14.19 8.25
CA TYR A 39 7.31 -14.65 7.94
C TYR A 39 8.18 -13.56 7.31
N GLY A 40 7.58 -12.53 6.71
CA GLY A 40 8.27 -11.40 6.10
C GLY A 40 7.30 -10.39 5.51
N PRO A 41 7.77 -9.20 5.14
CA PRO A 41 6.95 -8.17 4.51
C PRO A 41 6.46 -8.65 3.14
N LEU A 42 5.30 -8.12 2.73
CA LEU A 42 4.80 -8.33 1.37
C LEU A 42 5.75 -7.63 0.39
N GLU A 43 6.26 -8.37 -0.59
CA GLU A 43 7.26 -7.86 -1.53
C GLU A 43 6.68 -6.81 -2.48
N PHE A 44 7.33 -5.67 -2.58
CA PHE A 44 7.04 -4.65 -3.58
C PHE A 44 7.82 -4.96 -4.86
N GLY A 45 7.13 -5.57 -5.84
CA GLY A 45 7.70 -5.87 -7.15
C GLY A 45 7.47 -4.75 -8.18
N THR A 46 7.93 -4.96 -9.40
CA THR A 46 7.72 -4.03 -10.55
C THR A 46 6.24 -3.79 -10.88
N ALA A 47 5.37 -4.72 -10.48
CA ALA A 47 3.92 -4.59 -10.62
C ALA A 47 3.24 -4.01 -9.34
N GLY A 48 4.02 -3.58 -8.33
CA GLY A 48 3.52 -3.17 -7.03
C GLY A 48 3.33 -4.33 -6.05
N LEU A 49 2.32 -4.24 -5.16
CA LEU A 49 1.97 -5.28 -4.19
C LEU A 49 0.80 -6.14 -4.67
N ARG A 50 0.76 -7.40 -4.23
CA ARG A 50 -0.38 -8.29 -4.39
C ARG A 50 -0.39 -9.35 -3.29
N GLY A 51 -1.53 -9.54 -2.65
CA GLY A 51 -1.70 -10.55 -1.60
C GLY A 51 -3.15 -10.78 -1.23
N THR A 52 -3.38 -11.75 -0.39
CA THR A 52 -4.67 -11.99 0.26
C THR A 52 -4.97 -10.91 1.30
N MET A 53 -6.24 -10.60 1.50
CA MET A 53 -6.70 -9.50 2.36
C MET A 53 -6.91 -9.99 3.79
N TYR A 54 -5.83 -10.07 4.57
CA TYR A 54 -5.84 -10.40 5.98
C TYR A 54 -4.97 -9.43 6.78
N VAL A 55 -5.17 -9.37 8.09
CA VAL A 55 -4.28 -8.67 9.00
C VAL A 55 -2.97 -9.43 9.11
N GLY A 56 -1.86 -8.77 8.82
CA GLY A 56 -0.52 -9.37 8.85
C GLY A 56 0.46 -8.67 7.92
N LEU A 57 1.73 -8.88 8.19
CA LEU A 57 2.83 -8.23 7.48
C LEU A 57 2.93 -8.67 6.02
N HIS A 58 2.59 -9.95 5.73
CA HIS A 58 2.65 -10.56 4.39
C HIS A 58 1.32 -10.50 3.63
N ASN A 59 0.39 -9.64 4.05
CA ASN A 59 -0.95 -9.55 3.48
C ASN A 59 -1.30 -8.13 3.03
N MET A 60 -2.31 -8.03 2.16
CA MET A 60 -2.89 -6.75 1.78
C MET A 60 -3.85 -6.26 2.86
N ASN A 61 -3.48 -5.21 3.55
CA ASN A 61 -4.30 -4.52 4.54
C ASN A 61 -3.95 -3.03 4.57
N ARG A 62 -4.73 -2.23 5.30
CA ARG A 62 -4.54 -0.77 5.35
C ARG A 62 -3.15 -0.36 5.88
N HIS A 63 -2.53 -1.14 6.75
CA HIS A 63 -1.21 -0.83 7.32
C HIS A 63 -0.12 -1.03 6.27
N VAL A 64 -0.14 -2.17 5.57
CA VAL A 64 0.80 -2.47 4.48
C VAL A 64 0.63 -1.47 3.32
N ILE A 65 -0.61 -1.08 2.98
CA ILE A 65 -0.88 -0.01 2.00
C ILE A 65 -0.27 1.32 2.43
N ARG A 66 -0.42 1.72 3.70
CA ARG A 66 0.18 2.96 4.21
C ARG A 66 1.70 2.94 4.11
N TRP A 67 2.35 1.85 4.50
CA TRP A 67 3.81 1.72 4.39
C TRP A 67 4.29 1.80 2.95
N ALA A 68 3.69 1.03 2.05
CA ALA A 68 4.02 1.07 0.64
C ALA A 68 3.83 2.47 0.04
N THR A 69 2.75 3.13 0.44
CA THR A 69 2.45 4.49 -0.03
C THR A 69 3.43 5.51 0.56
N GLN A 70 3.90 5.33 1.80
CA GLN A 70 4.93 6.20 2.37
C GLN A 70 6.26 6.06 1.62
N GLY A 71 6.69 4.82 1.31
CA GLY A 71 7.87 4.60 0.46
C GLY A 71 7.72 5.25 -0.92
N PHE A 72 6.52 5.17 -1.51
CA PHE A 72 6.24 5.83 -2.78
C PHE A 72 6.23 7.36 -2.66
N ALA A 73 5.65 7.89 -1.59
CA ALA A 73 5.68 9.33 -1.32
C ALA A 73 7.11 9.86 -1.18
N ASN A 74 8.01 9.12 -0.54
CA ASN A 74 9.42 9.49 -0.43
C ASN A 74 10.10 9.58 -1.80
N VAL A 75 9.81 8.66 -2.72
CA VAL A 75 10.31 8.72 -4.10
C VAL A 75 9.81 9.98 -4.82
N ILE A 76 8.51 10.29 -4.74
CA ILE A 76 7.97 11.51 -5.37
C ILE A 76 8.56 12.78 -4.74
N ARG A 77 8.74 12.82 -3.42
CA ARG A 77 9.38 13.95 -2.73
C ARG A 77 10.83 14.16 -3.16
N ALA A 78 11.55 13.08 -3.44
CA ALA A 78 12.93 13.14 -3.94
C ALA A 78 13.03 13.77 -5.35
N GLU A 79 11.94 13.68 -6.16
CA GLU A 79 11.85 14.37 -7.47
C GLU A 79 11.59 15.89 -7.32
N GLY A 80 11.22 16.36 -6.12
CA GLY A 80 11.10 17.78 -5.79
C GLY A 80 9.67 18.33 -5.78
N GLU A 81 9.57 19.63 -5.48
CA GLU A 81 8.27 20.32 -5.27
C GLU A 81 7.34 20.27 -6.49
N GLU A 82 7.87 20.34 -7.71
CA GLU A 82 7.05 20.28 -8.92
C GLU A 82 6.39 18.91 -9.09
N ALA A 83 7.09 17.81 -8.78
CA ALA A 83 6.52 16.47 -8.77
C ALA A 83 5.41 16.35 -7.72
N MET A 84 5.62 16.89 -6.52
CA MET A 84 4.62 16.92 -5.45
C MET A 84 3.37 17.70 -5.85
N LYS A 85 3.51 18.83 -6.56
CA LYS A 85 2.39 19.65 -7.05
C LYS A 85 1.60 18.95 -8.16
N LYS A 86 2.28 18.32 -9.14
CA LYS A 86 1.64 17.47 -10.14
C LYS A 86 0.84 16.36 -9.51
N GLY A 87 1.39 15.73 -8.47
CA GLY A 87 0.69 14.82 -7.59
C GLY A 87 0.38 13.47 -8.21
N VAL A 88 -0.58 12.78 -7.63
CA VAL A 88 -0.91 11.38 -7.93
C VAL A 88 -2.39 11.23 -8.26
N ALA A 89 -2.70 10.52 -9.35
CA ALA A 89 -4.05 10.03 -9.63
C ALA A 89 -4.25 8.65 -8.97
N ILE A 90 -5.37 8.44 -8.27
CA ILE A 90 -5.67 7.18 -7.57
C ILE A 90 -7.01 6.66 -8.03
N CYS A 91 -7.05 5.43 -8.54
CA CYS A 91 -8.27 4.73 -8.87
C CYS A 91 -8.34 3.33 -8.21
N MET A 92 -9.52 2.72 -8.27
CA MET A 92 -9.78 1.41 -7.69
C MET A 92 -10.81 0.64 -8.50
N ASP A 93 -10.75 -0.68 -8.40
CA ASP A 93 -11.76 -1.60 -8.93
C ASP A 93 -12.83 -1.95 -7.88
N CYS A 94 -13.70 -2.92 -8.23
CA CYS A 94 -14.84 -3.33 -7.40
C CYS A 94 -14.50 -4.37 -6.31
N ARG A 95 -13.23 -4.68 -6.08
CA ARG A 95 -12.82 -5.65 -5.06
C ARG A 95 -13.11 -5.16 -3.65
N ASN A 96 -13.27 -6.12 -2.74
CA ASN A 96 -13.39 -5.80 -1.32
C ASN A 96 -12.21 -4.93 -0.88
N HIS A 97 -12.47 -3.97 -0.01
CA HIS A 97 -11.48 -3.02 0.54
C HIS A 97 -10.78 -2.09 -0.48
N SER A 98 -11.07 -2.17 -1.81
CA SER A 98 -10.39 -1.33 -2.81
C SER A 98 -10.55 0.17 -2.53
N MET A 99 -11.76 0.62 -2.20
CA MET A 99 -12.01 2.03 -1.83
C MET A 99 -11.31 2.42 -0.53
N GLU A 100 -11.30 1.53 0.46
CA GLU A 100 -10.62 1.76 1.75
C GLU A 100 -9.10 1.92 1.53
N PHE A 101 -8.49 1.02 0.76
CA PHE A 101 -7.07 1.07 0.43
C PHE A 101 -6.71 2.30 -0.41
N ALA A 102 -7.55 2.67 -1.37
CA ALA A 102 -7.36 3.88 -2.17
C ALA A 102 -7.39 5.15 -1.31
N ARG A 103 -8.34 5.23 -0.36
CA ARG A 103 -8.42 6.33 0.61
C ARG A 103 -7.22 6.36 1.56
N ALA A 104 -6.77 5.19 2.05
CA ALA A 104 -5.58 5.10 2.90
C ALA A 104 -4.34 5.63 2.17
N ALA A 105 -4.16 5.26 0.89
CA ALA A 105 -3.10 5.77 0.05
C ALA A 105 -3.22 7.29 -0.18
N ALA A 106 -4.44 7.78 -0.47
CA ALA A 106 -4.69 9.20 -0.66
C ALA A 106 -4.33 10.04 0.57
N CYS A 107 -4.69 9.56 1.77
CA CYS A 107 -4.35 10.23 3.03
C CYS A 107 -2.82 10.30 3.25
N VAL A 108 -2.09 9.21 2.98
CA VAL A 108 -0.62 9.20 3.12
C VAL A 108 0.02 10.19 2.14
N MET A 109 -0.39 10.20 0.87
CA MET A 109 0.13 11.17 -0.12
C MET A 109 -0.14 12.61 0.30
N ALA A 110 -1.39 12.91 0.69
CA ALA A 110 -1.78 14.25 1.15
C ALA A 110 -1.02 14.67 2.41
N GLY A 111 -0.83 13.75 3.38
CA GLY A 111 -0.04 14.00 4.59
C GLY A 111 1.43 14.31 4.30
N ASN A 112 1.97 13.84 3.17
CA ASN A 112 3.30 14.18 2.68
C ASN A 112 3.35 15.47 1.83
N GLY A 113 2.25 16.22 1.72
CA GLY A 113 2.17 17.43 0.91
C GLY A 113 2.07 17.19 -0.60
N ILE A 114 1.77 15.95 -1.03
CA ILE A 114 1.62 15.57 -2.42
C ILE A 114 0.14 15.76 -2.83
N SER A 115 -0.10 16.44 -3.96
CA SER A 115 -1.43 16.63 -4.50
C SER A 115 -2.07 15.28 -4.89
N VAL A 116 -3.36 15.11 -4.60
CA VAL A 116 -4.07 13.85 -4.87
C VAL A 116 -5.33 14.09 -5.70
N LYS A 117 -5.51 13.31 -6.74
CA LYS A 117 -6.73 13.19 -7.54
C LYS A 117 -7.32 11.79 -7.34
N LEU A 118 -8.18 11.66 -6.34
CA LEU A 118 -8.87 10.39 -6.04
C LEU A 118 -10.15 10.28 -6.86
N PHE A 119 -10.32 9.20 -7.60
CA PHE A 119 -11.56 8.92 -8.32
C PHE A 119 -12.70 8.62 -7.34
N GLU A 120 -13.85 9.24 -7.56
CA GLU A 120 -15.03 9.09 -6.69
C GLU A 120 -15.73 7.74 -6.84
N SER A 121 -15.52 7.07 -7.98
CA SER A 121 -16.17 5.80 -8.32
C SER A 121 -15.17 4.84 -8.97
N LEU A 122 -15.61 3.58 -9.10
CA LEU A 122 -14.81 2.50 -9.69
C LEU A 122 -14.42 2.85 -11.14
N ARG A 123 -13.16 2.60 -11.49
CA ARG A 123 -12.63 2.84 -12.83
C ARG A 123 -11.70 1.72 -13.28
N PRO A 124 -11.71 1.38 -14.58
CA PRO A 124 -10.80 0.39 -15.13
C PRO A 124 -9.37 0.95 -15.23
N THR A 125 -8.37 0.07 -15.19
CA THR A 125 -6.95 0.42 -15.27
C THR A 125 -6.57 1.36 -16.43
N PRO A 126 -7.11 1.21 -17.66
CA PRO A 126 -6.77 2.13 -18.76
C PRO A 126 -7.15 3.59 -18.49
N GLU A 127 -8.21 3.81 -17.72
CA GLU A 127 -8.65 5.16 -17.35
C GLU A 127 -7.67 5.84 -16.40
N LEU A 128 -7.02 5.10 -15.49
CA LEU A 128 -5.93 5.63 -14.67
C LEU A 128 -4.75 6.07 -15.55
N SER A 129 -4.29 5.19 -16.45
CA SER A 129 -3.17 5.50 -17.35
C SER A 129 -3.45 6.75 -18.20
N PHE A 130 -4.68 6.91 -18.67
CA PHE A 130 -5.12 8.12 -19.37
C PHE A 130 -5.11 9.34 -18.44
N ALA A 131 -5.68 9.23 -17.25
CA ALA A 131 -5.80 10.33 -16.29
C ALA A 131 -4.44 10.84 -15.81
N VAL A 132 -3.45 9.97 -15.61
CA VAL A 132 -2.08 10.38 -15.25
C VAL A 132 -1.52 11.34 -16.29
N ARG A 133 -1.67 11.02 -17.58
CA ARG A 133 -1.19 11.86 -18.69
C ARG A 133 -2.05 13.09 -18.90
N GLU A 134 -3.37 12.94 -18.90
CA GLU A 134 -4.33 14.02 -19.16
C GLU A 134 -4.26 15.13 -18.10
N TYR A 135 -4.14 14.74 -16.84
CA TYR A 135 -4.02 15.70 -15.72
C TYR A 135 -2.58 16.09 -15.42
N GLY A 136 -1.60 15.59 -16.17
CA GLY A 136 -0.19 15.87 -15.96
C GLY A 136 0.31 15.43 -14.56
N CYS A 137 -0.24 14.33 -14.03
CA CYS A 137 0.20 13.81 -12.74
C CYS A 137 1.63 13.24 -12.85
N GLU A 138 2.38 13.32 -11.76
CA GLU A 138 3.70 12.69 -11.68
C GLU A 138 3.59 11.17 -11.62
N ALA A 139 2.51 10.66 -11.02
CA ALA A 139 2.33 9.24 -10.81
C ALA A 139 0.86 8.82 -10.73
N GLY A 140 0.62 7.50 -10.67
CA GLY A 140 -0.71 6.93 -10.48
C GLY A 140 -0.69 5.70 -9.57
N ILE A 141 -1.79 5.48 -8.87
CA ILE A 141 -2.03 4.29 -8.04
C ILE A 141 -3.33 3.63 -8.49
N ASN A 142 -3.29 2.33 -8.75
CA ASN A 142 -4.49 1.54 -9.01
C ASN A 142 -4.62 0.41 -7.99
N VAL A 143 -5.68 0.44 -7.21
CA VAL A 143 -5.99 -0.62 -6.24
C VAL A 143 -6.80 -1.70 -6.96
N THR A 144 -6.12 -2.78 -7.34
CA THR A 144 -6.68 -3.91 -8.09
C THR A 144 -5.77 -5.13 -8.06
N ALA A 145 -6.34 -6.32 -7.98
CA ALA A 145 -5.62 -7.58 -8.20
C ALA A 145 -5.92 -8.22 -9.56
N SER A 146 -6.43 -7.44 -10.54
CA SER A 146 -6.68 -7.90 -11.90
C SER A 146 -7.65 -9.10 -11.95
N HIS A 147 -7.16 -10.29 -12.32
CA HIS A 147 -7.92 -11.54 -12.48
C HIS A 147 -7.74 -12.54 -11.32
N ASN A 148 -7.04 -12.15 -10.24
CA ASN A 148 -6.87 -13.03 -9.09
C ASN A 148 -8.23 -13.32 -8.40
N PRO A 149 -8.34 -14.41 -7.62
CA PRO A 149 -9.52 -14.70 -6.80
C PRO A 149 -9.94 -13.52 -5.91
N LYS A 150 -11.18 -13.56 -5.45
CA LYS A 150 -11.81 -12.44 -4.70
C LYS A 150 -11.13 -12.12 -3.36
N GLU A 151 -10.39 -13.07 -2.81
CA GLU A 151 -9.64 -12.95 -1.55
C GLU A 151 -8.38 -12.08 -1.70
N TYR A 152 -7.97 -11.81 -2.96
CA TYR A 152 -6.79 -11.00 -3.26
C TYR A 152 -7.17 -9.55 -3.53
N ASN A 153 -6.25 -8.65 -3.15
CA ASN A 153 -6.20 -7.31 -3.70
C ASN A 153 -4.75 -6.97 -4.07
N GLY A 154 -4.53 -5.81 -4.68
CA GLY A 154 -3.21 -5.36 -5.10
C GLY A 154 -3.14 -3.84 -5.12
N TYR A 155 -1.91 -3.35 -5.16
CA TYR A 155 -1.56 -1.94 -5.20
C TYR A 155 -0.55 -1.75 -6.32
N LYS A 156 -1.02 -1.29 -7.49
CA LYS A 156 -0.21 -1.09 -8.68
C LYS A 156 0.16 0.37 -8.79
N VAL A 157 1.41 0.65 -9.17
CA VAL A 157 1.93 2.00 -9.35
C VAL A 157 2.31 2.28 -10.79
N TYR A 158 2.09 3.52 -11.17
CA TYR A 158 2.29 4.06 -12.52
C TYR A 158 3.13 5.33 -12.43
N TRP A 159 3.89 5.62 -13.48
CA TRP A 159 4.68 6.84 -13.57
C TRP A 159 4.05 7.86 -14.51
N SER A 160 4.68 9.02 -14.70
CA SER A 160 4.15 10.16 -15.42
C SER A 160 3.81 9.90 -16.90
N ASP A 161 4.37 8.87 -17.51
CA ASP A 161 4.04 8.41 -18.86
C ASP A 161 2.75 7.57 -18.92
N GLY A 162 2.13 7.27 -17.77
CA GLY A 162 0.95 6.42 -17.65
C GLY A 162 1.25 4.92 -17.77
N ALA A 163 2.52 4.51 -17.81
CA ALA A 163 2.93 3.12 -17.77
C ALA A 163 3.22 2.65 -16.33
N GLN A 164 3.34 1.34 -16.13
CA GLN A 164 3.77 0.80 -14.83
C GLN A 164 5.16 1.30 -14.46
N LEU A 165 5.38 1.44 -13.17
CA LEU A 165 6.59 2.03 -12.59
C LEU A 165 7.87 1.38 -13.12
N PRO A 166 8.89 2.17 -13.54
CA PRO A 166 10.19 1.65 -13.92
C PRO A 166 10.89 0.87 -12.79
N PRO A 167 11.69 -0.17 -13.10
CA PRO A 167 12.32 -1.03 -12.09
C PRO A 167 13.16 -0.27 -11.03
N GLN A 168 13.84 0.81 -11.42
CA GLN A 168 14.65 1.61 -10.51
C GLN A 168 13.82 2.30 -9.42
N HIS A 169 12.64 2.82 -9.78
CA HIS A 169 11.72 3.43 -8.82
C HIS A 169 11.05 2.37 -7.93
N ALA A 170 10.71 1.20 -8.50
CA ALA A 170 10.19 0.09 -7.73
C ALA A 170 11.20 -0.38 -6.66
N ALA A 171 12.48 -0.47 -7.00
CA ALA A 171 13.55 -0.82 -6.06
C ALA A 171 13.73 0.24 -4.96
N ALA A 172 13.59 1.53 -5.28
CA ALA A 172 13.64 2.61 -4.29
C ALA A 172 12.47 2.52 -3.30
N ILE A 173 11.25 2.31 -3.79
CA ILE A 173 10.06 2.12 -2.94
C ILE A 173 10.24 0.89 -2.05
N ALA A 174 10.68 -0.25 -2.60
CA ALA A 174 10.89 -1.49 -1.85
C ALA A 174 11.89 -1.29 -0.71
N ARG A 175 13.00 -0.59 -0.98
CA ARG A 175 14.01 -0.27 0.05
C ARG A 175 13.41 0.58 1.16
N ASP A 176 12.67 1.63 0.83
CA ASP A 176 12.08 2.53 1.81
C ASP A 176 10.97 1.83 2.61
N CYS A 177 10.17 0.96 1.99
CA CYS A 177 9.21 0.11 2.70
C CYS A 177 9.89 -0.80 3.74
N LEU A 178 11.05 -1.39 3.42
CA LEU A 178 11.79 -2.25 4.34
C LEU A 178 12.38 -1.48 5.53
N LEU A 179 12.77 -0.22 5.36
CA LEU A 179 13.24 0.64 6.45
C LEU A 179 12.12 0.92 7.46
N TYR A 180 10.88 1.16 6.98
CA TYR A 180 9.73 1.38 7.85
C TYR A 180 9.27 0.15 8.62
N THR A 181 9.54 -1.06 8.15
CA THR A 181 9.23 -2.29 8.91
C THR A 181 10.16 -2.52 10.11
N SER A 182 11.34 -1.89 10.13
CA SER A 182 12.27 -1.94 11.26
C SER A 182 11.97 -0.90 12.35
N ASP A 183 11.41 0.28 11.96
CA ASP A 183 11.18 1.40 12.89
C ASP A 183 9.68 1.73 13.11
N ALA A 184 8.80 1.28 12.25
CA ALA A 184 7.39 1.72 12.19
C ALA A 184 6.50 1.29 13.38
N ALA A 185 7.04 0.56 14.35
CA ALA A 185 6.31 0.33 15.61
C ALA A 185 6.18 1.60 16.47
N ASP A 186 7.07 2.59 16.28
CA ASP A 186 7.10 3.82 17.06
C ASP A 186 6.49 5.05 16.36
N GLU A 187 6.52 5.12 15.01
CA GLU A 187 6.05 6.30 14.27
C GLU A 187 4.56 6.28 13.86
N ALA A 188 3.88 5.16 13.95
CA ALA A 188 2.41 5.11 13.74
C ALA A 188 1.61 5.93 14.79
N ARG A 189 2.30 6.65 15.68
CA ARG A 189 1.72 7.54 16.70
C ARG A 189 1.49 8.96 16.23
N SER A 190 1.85 9.34 15.01
CA SER A 190 1.88 10.75 14.58
C SER A 190 1.18 11.05 13.25
N VAL A 191 0.02 10.42 12.94
CA VAL A 191 -0.91 10.96 11.91
C VAL A 191 -2.34 10.65 12.29
#